data_1d4eff5e0e27cdcdd274484fb0dac526
#
_entry.id   1d4eff5e0e27cdcdd274484fb0dac526
#
_cell.length_a   1.000
_cell.length_b   1.000
_cell.length_c   1.000
_cell.angle_alpha   90.00
_cell.angle_beta   90.00
_cell.angle_gamma   90.00
#
_symmetry.space_group_name_H-M   'P 1'
#
loop_
_entity.id
_entity.type
_entity.pdbx_description
1 polymer ?
#
loop_
_entity_poly.entity_id
_entity_poly.type
_entity_poly.pdbx_seq_one_letter_code
_entity_poly.pdbx_strand_id
1 'polypeptide(L)'
;NAKLPLPLVIQRIAIISSATAAGYGDFINQLAGTSQGYKVYHQLFPSLMQGNEAVESLLAALDEVANQAEKLQLDAVVLIRGGGAQLDLDCFDDYRLAVKIADFTLPVLTGIGHERDETIADLVAHTRLKTPTAVAEFILSSFREYEENLALAAQRLDWITRSKFNEEERKLQ
;
A
#
# COMPACT_ATOMS: atom_id res chain seq x y z
N ASN A 1 -2.73 -3.49 -13.49
CA ASN A 1 -2.01 -3.44 -12.20
C ASN A 1 -2.50 -4.52 -11.23
N ALA A 2 -3.78 -4.83 -11.17
CA ALA A 2 -4.40 -5.80 -10.26
C ALA A 2 -3.81 -7.23 -10.26
N LYS A 3 -3.01 -7.60 -11.26
CA LYS A 3 -2.37 -8.93 -11.36
C LYS A 3 -0.93 -8.96 -10.81
N LEU A 4 -0.37 -7.82 -10.41
CA LEU A 4 0.96 -7.77 -9.84
C LEU A 4 0.95 -8.47 -8.45
N PRO A 5 1.99 -9.23 -8.10
CA PRO A 5 2.08 -9.78 -6.76
C PRO A 5 2.35 -8.66 -5.74
N LEU A 6 1.66 -8.69 -4.62
CA LEU A 6 2.04 -7.89 -3.46
C LEU A 6 3.21 -8.57 -2.73
N PRO A 7 4.18 -7.81 -2.20
CA PRO A 7 5.18 -8.37 -1.31
C PRO A 7 4.51 -8.87 -0.02
N LEU A 8 5.15 -9.82 0.67
CA LEU A 8 4.67 -10.34 1.95
C LEU A 8 4.51 -9.25 3.01
N VAL A 9 5.36 -8.23 2.94
CA VAL A 9 5.31 -7.05 3.80
C VAL A 9 5.53 -5.82 2.94
N ILE A 10 4.62 -4.85 3.01
CA ILE A 10 4.73 -3.58 2.31
C ILE A 10 5.46 -2.59 3.22
N GLN A 11 6.78 -2.43 3.02
CA GLN A 11 7.61 -1.65 3.93
C GLN A 11 8.08 -0.32 3.35
N ARG A 12 8.27 -0.23 2.03
CA ARG A 12 8.79 0.97 1.36
C ARG A 12 7.79 1.48 0.34
N ILE A 13 7.21 2.63 0.58
CA ILE A 13 6.11 3.15 -0.23
C ILE A 13 6.40 4.53 -0.80
N ALA A 14 5.99 4.75 -2.04
CA ALA A 14 5.82 6.08 -2.60
C ALA A 14 4.40 6.57 -2.30
N ILE A 15 4.24 7.77 -1.81
CA ILE A 15 2.93 8.38 -1.55
C ILE A 15 2.73 9.50 -2.56
N ILE A 16 1.70 9.42 -3.38
CA ILE A 16 1.26 10.49 -4.28
C ILE A 16 0.05 11.17 -3.62
N SER A 17 0.22 12.40 -3.20
CA SER A 17 -0.82 13.19 -2.52
C SER A 17 -0.46 14.67 -2.52
N SER A 18 -1.39 15.52 -2.09
CA SER A 18 -1.07 16.89 -1.75
C SER A 18 -0.43 16.95 -0.36
N ALA A 19 0.68 17.66 -0.21
CA ALA A 19 1.39 17.81 1.07
C ALA A 19 0.52 18.44 2.18
N THR A 20 -0.47 19.24 1.79
CA THR A 20 -1.39 19.94 2.71
C THR A 20 -2.72 19.22 2.91
N ALA A 21 -2.90 18.06 2.27
CA ALA A 21 -4.15 17.32 2.38
C ALA A 21 -4.33 16.69 3.77
N ALA A 22 -5.50 16.89 4.39
CA ALA A 22 -5.83 16.29 5.68
C ALA A 22 -5.67 14.77 5.65
N GLY A 23 -6.13 14.11 4.57
CA GLY A 23 -6.00 12.66 4.43
C GLY A 23 -4.56 12.16 4.37
N TYR A 24 -3.61 12.96 3.87
CA TYR A 24 -2.18 12.64 3.97
C TYR A 24 -1.73 12.65 5.44
N GLY A 25 -2.12 13.68 6.20
CA GLY A 25 -1.83 13.74 7.64
C GLY A 25 -2.42 12.56 8.41
N ASP A 26 -3.69 12.22 8.14
CA ASP A 26 -4.37 11.08 8.77
C ASP A 26 -3.68 9.74 8.43
N PHE A 27 -3.26 9.57 7.18
CA PHE A 27 -2.51 8.40 6.72
C PHE A 27 -1.18 8.26 7.49
N ILE A 28 -0.39 9.32 7.58
CA ILE A 28 0.89 9.30 8.29
C ILE A 28 0.70 9.05 9.79
N ASN A 29 -0.31 9.69 10.40
CA ASN A 29 -0.62 9.48 11.81
C ASN A 29 -1.02 8.02 12.08
N GLN A 30 -1.81 7.40 11.19
CA GLN A 30 -2.19 5.99 11.30
C GLN A 30 -0.98 5.06 11.21
N LEU A 31 -0.04 5.32 10.28
CA LEU A 31 1.20 4.54 10.16
C LEU A 31 2.09 4.69 11.39
N ALA A 32 2.19 5.90 11.95
CA ALA A 32 3.02 6.19 13.12
C ALA A 32 2.40 5.70 14.44
N GLY A 33 1.08 5.60 14.50
CA GLY A 33 0.31 5.29 15.72
C GLY A 33 0.33 3.82 16.15
N THR A 34 1.08 2.94 15.46
CA THR A 34 1.09 1.52 15.82
C THR A 34 1.89 1.27 17.07
N SER A 35 1.25 0.68 18.10
CA SER A 35 1.91 0.21 19.33
C SER A 35 2.88 -0.97 19.09
N GLN A 36 2.85 -1.57 17.90
CA GLN A 36 3.60 -2.78 17.54
C GLN A 36 5.01 -2.50 17.01
N GLY A 37 5.38 -1.22 16.84
CA GLY A 37 6.73 -0.84 16.41
C GLY A 37 7.07 -1.12 14.95
N TYR A 38 6.07 -1.40 14.10
CA TYR A 38 6.29 -1.58 12.67
C TYR A 38 6.80 -0.30 12.03
N LYS A 39 7.81 -0.42 11.18
CA LYS A 39 8.42 0.72 10.51
C LYS A 39 8.14 0.67 9.02
N VAL A 40 7.34 1.63 8.56
CA VAL A 40 7.07 1.87 7.13
C VAL A 40 7.90 3.07 6.69
N TYR A 41 8.77 2.85 5.70
CA TYR A 41 9.53 3.93 5.05
C TYR A 41 8.69 4.51 3.93
N HIS A 42 8.53 5.81 3.91
CA HIS A 42 7.71 6.46 2.90
C HIS A 42 8.38 7.71 2.35
N GLN A 43 8.09 8.02 1.09
CA GLN A 43 8.46 9.26 0.44
C GLN A 43 7.23 9.87 -0.22
N LEU A 44 7.01 11.15 0.03
CA LEU A 44 5.95 11.91 -0.62
C LEU A 44 6.43 12.40 -1.99
N PHE A 45 5.62 12.16 -3.01
CA PHE A 45 5.68 12.72 -4.34
C PHE A 45 4.49 13.67 -4.47
N PRO A 46 4.70 14.97 -4.26
CA PRO A 46 3.60 15.92 -4.17
C PRO A 46 2.91 16.07 -5.53
N SER A 47 1.58 16.09 -5.49
CA SER A 47 0.76 16.27 -6.68
C SER A 47 -0.50 17.07 -6.37
N LEU A 48 -1.02 17.76 -7.38
CA LEU A 48 -2.33 18.37 -7.34
C LEU A 48 -3.39 17.27 -7.43
N MET A 49 -4.39 17.33 -6.53
CA MET A 49 -5.45 16.33 -6.42
C MET A 49 -6.79 16.81 -6.99
N GLN A 50 -6.82 18.02 -7.56
CA GLN A 50 -8.02 18.65 -8.14
C GLN A 50 -7.63 19.79 -9.07
N GLY A 51 -8.58 20.19 -9.93
CA GLY A 51 -8.41 21.27 -10.90
C GLY A 51 -7.79 20.80 -12.21
N ASN A 52 -7.69 21.72 -13.18
CA ASN A 52 -7.34 21.43 -14.56
C ASN A 52 -5.92 20.85 -14.76
N GLU A 53 -5.01 21.12 -13.86
CA GLU A 53 -3.62 20.66 -13.92
C GLU A 53 -3.39 19.36 -13.12
N ALA A 54 -4.43 18.82 -12.45
CA ALA A 54 -4.28 17.67 -11.58
C ALA A 54 -3.82 16.42 -12.34
N VAL A 55 -4.38 16.16 -13.51
CA VAL A 55 -4.01 15.00 -14.34
C VAL A 55 -2.54 15.03 -14.71
N GLU A 56 -2.06 16.16 -15.23
CA GLU A 56 -0.65 16.33 -15.62
C GLU A 56 0.28 16.21 -14.40
N SER A 57 -0.14 16.75 -13.26
CA SER A 57 0.61 16.65 -12.00
C SER A 57 0.68 15.20 -11.50
N LEU A 58 -0.40 14.43 -11.60
CA LEU A 58 -0.46 13.02 -11.22
C LEU A 58 0.41 12.15 -12.14
N LEU A 59 0.35 12.39 -13.46
CA LEU A 59 1.17 11.69 -14.45
C LEU A 59 2.66 11.96 -14.19
N ALA A 60 3.05 13.21 -13.96
CA ALA A 60 4.42 13.58 -13.63
C ALA A 60 4.90 12.92 -12.33
N ALA A 61 4.06 12.89 -11.29
CA ALA A 61 4.38 12.22 -10.04
C ALA A 61 4.59 10.70 -10.22
N LEU A 62 3.75 10.04 -11.02
CA LEU A 62 3.93 8.62 -11.36
C LEU A 62 5.23 8.37 -12.14
N ASP A 63 5.59 9.25 -13.08
CA ASP A 63 6.87 9.15 -13.80
C ASP A 63 8.06 9.31 -12.86
N GLU A 64 7.99 10.25 -11.93
CA GLU A 64 9.05 10.45 -10.94
C GLU A 64 9.17 9.24 -10.00
N VAL A 65 8.06 8.66 -9.54
CA VAL A 65 8.06 7.41 -8.78
C VAL A 65 8.73 6.29 -9.57
N ALA A 66 8.36 6.11 -10.85
CA ALA A 66 8.94 5.08 -11.70
C ALA A 66 10.48 5.23 -11.83
N ASN A 67 10.97 6.47 -12.01
CA ASN A 67 12.39 6.77 -12.11
C ASN A 67 13.17 6.52 -10.81
N GLN A 68 12.50 6.62 -9.66
CA GLN A 68 13.13 6.44 -8.35
C GLN A 68 12.86 5.06 -7.72
N ALA A 69 11.99 4.26 -8.30
CA ALA A 69 11.48 3.01 -7.72
C ALA A 69 12.60 2.05 -7.32
N GLU A 70 13.54 1.80 -8.20
CA GLU A 70 14.67 0.89 -7.94
C GLU A 70 15.62 1.46 -6.87
N LYS A 71 15.99 2.74 -6.98
CA LYS A 71 16.88 3.40 -6.02
C LYS A 71 16.32 3.39 -4.60
N LEU A 72 15.01 3.62 -4.46
CA LEU A 72 14.31 3.65 -3.18
C LEU A 72 13.85 2.26 -2.73
N GLN A 73 13.99 1.26 -3.59
CA GLN A 73 13.51 -0.11 -3.33
C GLN A 73 12.02 -0.12 -2.95
N LEU A 74 11.20 0.56 -3.74
CA LEU A 74 9.77 0.69 -3.44
C LEU A 74 9.02 -0.61 -3.62
N ASP A 75 8.16 -0.92 -2.68
CA ASP A 75 7.28 -2.09 -2.66
C ASP A 75 5.93 -1.81 -3.32
N ALA A 76 5.42 -0.59 -3.13
CA ALA A 76 4.11 -0.16 -3.63
C ALA A 76 4.02 1.36 -3.78
N VAL A 77 3.04 1.80 -4.55
CA VAL A 77 2.63 3.19 -4.67
C VAL A 77 1.29 3.37 -3.97
N VAL A 78 1.16 4.44 -3.21
CA VAL A 78 -0.06 4.83 -2.51
C VAL A 78 -0.57 6.13 -3.11
N LEU A 79 -1.73 6.09 -3.74
CA LEU A 79 -2.42 7.25 -4.29
C LEU A 79 -3.59 7.60 -3.37
N ILE A 80 -3.43 8.65 -2.58
CA ILE A 80 -4.42 9.06 -1.59
C ILE A 80 -4.81 10.52 -1.78
N ARG A 81 -6.10 10.77 -1.56
CA ARG A 81 -6.66 12.11 -1.55
C ARG A 81 -7.11 12.47 -0.14
N GLY A 82 -6.87 13.69 0.28
CA GLY A 82 -7.41 14.24 1.52
C GLY A 82 -8.86 14.64 1.38
N GLY A 83 -9.57 14.70 2.50
CA GLY A 83 -10.93 15.22 2.57
C GLY A 83 -11.01 16.64 2.02
N GLY A 84 -11.80 16.82 0.98
CA GLY A 84 -12.20 18.09 0.37
C GLY A 84 -13.62 17.91 -0.13
N ALA A 85 -14.25 18.99 -0.60
CA ALA A 85 -15.61 18.91 -1.13
C ALA A 85 -15.71 17.80 -2.18
N GLN A 86 -16.82 17.09 -2.14
CA GLN A 86 -17.18 15.90 -2.93
C GLN A 86 -17.18 16.12 -4.48
N LEU A 87 -16.73 17.25 -4.95
CA LEU A 87 -17.06 17.79 -6.28
C LEU A 87 -15.97 17.67 -7.33
N ASP A 88 -14.81 17.07 -7.06
CA ASP A 88 -13.75 17.06 -8.08
C ASP A 88 -12.92 15.77 -8.05
N LEU A 89 -13.56 14.67 -8.48
CA LEU A 89 -12.88 13.38 -8.73
C LEU A 89 -12.57 13.18 -10.23
N ASP A 90 -12.95 14.12 -11.09
CA ASP A 90 -12.85 13.99 -12.54
C ASP A 90 -11.42 13.69 -13.03
N CYS A 91 -10.41 14.20 -12.32
CA CYS A 91 -9.02 13.92 -12.68
C CYS A 91 -8.64 12.44 -12.50
N PHE A 92 -9.34 11.69 -11.64
CA PHE A 92 -9.10 10.25 -11.44
C PHE A 92 -9.87 9.37 -12.43
N ASP A 93 -10.73 9.98 -13.23
CA ASP A 93 -11.42 9.32 -14.35
C ASP A 93 -10.74 9.56 -15.71
N ASP A 94 -9.62 10.30 -15.73
CA ASP A 94 -8.85 10.54 -16.96
C ASP A 94 -8.23 9.24 -17.49
N TYR A 95 -8.46 8.98 -18.78
CA TYR A 95 -7.99 7.78 -19.46
C TYR A 95 -6.46 7.60 -19.40
N ARG A 96 -5.69 8.69 -19.53
CA ARG A 96 -4.22 8.67 -19.53
C ARG A 96 -3.70 8.24 -18.14
N LEU A 97 -4.33 8.75 -17.07
CA LEU A 97 -4.03 8.36 -15.71
C LEU A 97 -4.35 6.89 -15.47
N ALA A 98 -5.52 6.45 -15.93
CA ALA A 98 -5.94 5.05 -15.81
C ALA A 98 -4.97 4.08 -16.51
N VAL A 99 -4.58 4.39 -17.77
CA VAL A 99 -3.58 3.59 -18.49
C VAL A 99 -2.24 3.58 -17.76
N LYS A 100 -1.78 4.74 -17.27
CA LYS A 100 -0.52 4.85 -16.54
C LYS A 100 -0.51 3.99 -15.28
N ILE A 101 -1.61 3.98 -14.51
CA ILE A 101 -1.77 3.13 -13.33
C ILE A 101 -1.85 1.65 -13.73
N ALA A 102 -2.62 1.31 -14.76
CA ALA A 102 -2.78 -0.07 -15.22
C ALA A 102 -1.43 -0.71 -15.62
N ASP A 103 -0.58 0.06 -16.31
CA ASP A 103 0.71 -0.38 -16.82
C ASP A 103 1.86 -0.17 -15.82
N PHE A 104 1.58 0.39 -14.63
CA PHE A 104 2.61 0.66 -13.63
C PHE A 104 3.26 -0.64 -13.14
N THR A 105 4.57 -0.62 -12.97
CA THR A 105 5.37 -1.82 -12.61
C THR A 105 5.28 -2.22 -11.15
N LEU A 106 4.86 -1.31 -10.28
CA LEU A 106 4.61 -1.57 -8.86
C LEU A 106 3.11 -1.63 -8.59
N PRO A 107 2.67 -2.38 -7.57
CA PRO A 107 1.29 -2.33 -7.11
C PRO A 107 0.89 -0.92 -6.69
N VAL A 108 -0.25 -0.44 -7.19
CA VAL A 108 -0.82 0.86 -6.82
C VAL A 108 -2.00 0.63 -5.89
N LEU A 109 -1.92 1.20 -4.70
CA LEU A 109 -2.99 1.19 -3.70
C LEU A 109 -3.69 2.55 -3.74
N THR A 110 -5.00 2.56 -3.86
CA THR A 110 -5.76 3.82 -3.89
C THR A 110 -6.59 4.01 -2.63
N GLY A 111 -6.70 5.26 -2.20
CA GLY A 111 -7.57 5.70 -1.12
C GLY A 111 -8.12 7.09 -1.46
N ILE A 112 -8.82 7.17 -2.61
CA ILE A 112 -9.23 8.42 -3.25
C ILE A 112 -10.62 8.86 -2.79
N GLY A 113 -11.57 7.93 -2.75
CA GLY A 113 -12.99 8.23 -2.67
C GLY A 113 -13.72 7.65 -1.46
N HIS A 114 -14.98 8.05 -1.32
CA HIS A 114 -15.97 7.45 -0.41
C HIS A 114 -16.73 6.32 -1.08
N GLU A 115 -17.54 5.56 -0.31
CA GLU A 115 -18.24 4.34 -0.73
C GLU A 115 -19.10 4.46 -2.00
N ARG A 116 -19.49 5.68 -2.40
CA ARG A 116 -20.43 5.91 -3.51
C ARG A 116 -19.79 6.36 -4.81
N ASP A 117 -18.53 6.78 -4.79
CA ASP A 117 -17.86 7.39 -5.93
C ASP A 117 -16.61 6.59 -6.28
N GLU A 118 -16.77 5.57 -7.13
CA GLU A 118 -15.69 4.76 -7.66
C GLU A 118 -15.10 5.44 -8.89
N THR A 119 -13.81 5.68 -8.89
CA THR A 119 -13.11 6.27 -10.03
C THR A 119 -12.50 5.21 -10.95
N ILE A 120 -12.20 5.58 -12.21
CA ILE A 120 -11.49 4.69 -13.13
C ILE A 120 -10.10 4.35 -12.60
N ALA A 121 -9.43 5.30 -11.95
CA ALA A 121 -8.15 5.04 -11.26
C ALA A 121 -8.26 3.92 -10.21
N ASP A 122 -9.36 3.90 -9.42
CA ASP A 122 -9.63 2.84 -8.46
C ASP A 122 -9.83 1.47 -9.12
N LEU A 123 -10.54 1.43 -10.25
CA LEU A 123 -10.83 0.19 -10.99
C LEU A 123 -9.58 -0.47 -11.56
N VAL A 124 -8.60 0.31 -12.01
CA VAL A 124 -7.36 -0.19 -12.62
C VAL A 124 -6.24 -0.39 -11.62
N ALA A 125 -6.36 0.13 -10.41
CA ALA A 125 -5.39 -0.04 -9.33
C ALA A 125 -5.26 -1.50 -8.90
N HIS A 126 -4.20 -1.80 -8.14
CA HIS A 126 -4.02 -3.13 -7.55
C HIS A 126 -5.07 -3.39 -6.45
N THR A 127 -5.18 -2.46 -5.53
CA THR A 127 -6.11 -2.55 -4.40
C THR A 127 -6.77 -1.20 -4.17
N ARG A 128 -8.07 -1.18 -4.23
CA ARG A 128 -8.89 -0.03 -3.87
C ARG A 128 -9.28 -0.09 -2.40
N LEU A 129 -9.12 1.02 -1.71
CA LEU A 129 -9.52 1.20 -0.32
C LEU A 129 -10.35 2.50 -0.19
N LYS A 130 -11.21 2.55 0.81
CA LYS A 130 -12.20 3.63 0.93
C LYS A 130 -11.61 4.97 1.37
N THR A 131 -10.53 4.93 2.14
CA THR A 131 -9.95 6.13 2.76
C THR A 131 -8.43 6.00 2.89
N PRO A 132 -7.70 7.12 3.05
CA PRO A 132 -6.28 7.09 3.36
C PRO A 132 -5.94 6.26 4.59
N THR A 133 -6.75 6.35 5.65
CA THR A 133 -6.56 5.56 6.87
C THR A 133 -6.76 4.06 6.64
N ALA A 134 -7.69 3.67 5.76
CA ALA A 134 -7.87 2.28 5.36
C ALA A 134 -6.66 1.75 4.57
N VAL A 135 -6.00 2.59 3.74
CA VAL A 135 -4.76 2.22 3.07
C VAL A 135 -3.65 1.98 4.08
N ALA A 136 -3.49 2.85 5.08
CA ALA A 136 -2.52 2.67 6.15
C ALA A 136 -2.76 1.35 6.92
N GLU A 137 -4.01 1.07 7.27
CA GLU A 137 -4.39 -0.16 7.96
C GLU A 137 -4.13 -1.42 7.11
N PHE A 138 -4.39 -1.36 5.81
CA PHE A 138 -4.07 -2.45 4.88
C PHE A 138 -2.56 -2.73 4.85
N ILE A 139 -1.72 -1.68 4.81
CA ILE A 139 -0.26 -1.83 4.85
C ILE A 139 0.16 -2.46 6.18
N LEU A 140 -0.36 -1.98 7.31
CA LEU A 140 -0.04 -2.51 8.63
C LEU A 140 -0.53 -3.95 8.82
N SER A 141 -1.63 -4.33 8.19
CA SER A 141 -2.12 -5.72 8.24
C SER A 141 -1.14 -6.70 7.62
N SER A 142 -0.38 -6.31 6.60
CA SER A 142 0.64 -7.17 5.99
C SER A 142 1.76 -7.55 6.98
N PHE A 143 2.14 -6.66 7.88
CA PHE A 143 3.11 -6.96 8.95
C PHE A 143 2.55 -7.95 9.96
N ARG A 144 1.31 -7.75 10.41
CA ARG A 144 0.66 -8.66 11.37
C ARG A 144 0.51 -10.07 10.81
N GLU A 145 0.04 -10.17 9.58
CA GLU A 145 -0.11 -11.45 8.90
C GLU A 145 1.23 -12.18 8.74
N TYR A 146 2.28 -11.45 8.40
CA TYR A 146 3.63 -12.00 8.31
C TYR A 146 4.12 -12.52 9.66
N GLU A 147 3.94 -11.75 10.72
CA GLU A 147 4.31 -12.11 12.11
C GLU A 147 3.56 -13.36 12.60
N GLU A 148 2.26 -13.43 12.35
CA GLU A 148 1.43 -14.59 12.68
C GLU A 148 1.90 -15.84 11.91
N ASN A 149 2.16 -15.72 10.62
CA ASN A 149 2.67 -16.82 9.80
C ASN A 149 4.05 -17.31 10.29
N LEU A 150 4.92 -16.39 10.71
CA LEU A 150 6.23 -16.73 11.26
C LEU A 150 6.09 -17.47 12.60
N ALA A 151 5.21 -17.01 13.48
CA ALA A 151 4.93 -17.66 14.76
C ALA A 151 4.38 -19.08 14.57
N LEU A 152 3.45 -19.26 13.63
CA LEU A 152 2.92 -20.58 13.27
C LEU A 152 4.00 -21.52 12.72
N ALA A 153 4.88 -21.02 11.88
CA ALA A 153 6.01 -21.80 11.36
C ALA A 153 6.97 -22.25 12.47
N ALA A 154 7.28 -21.34 13.40
CA ALA A 154 8.11 -21.65 14.56
C ALA A 154 7.49 -22.75 15.46
N GLN A 155 6.18 -22.65 15.73
CA GLN A 155 5.45 -23.67 16.50
C GLN A 155 5.47 -25.03 15.81
N ARG A 156 5.30 -25.07 14.47
CA ARG A 156 5.35 -26.32 13.71
C ARG A 156 6.75 -26.95 13.75
N LEU A 157 7.80 -26.16 13.67
CA LEU A 157 9.17 -26.65 13.80
C LEU A 157 9.44 -27.24 15.17
N ASP A 158 9.03 -26.56 16.25
CA ASP A 158 9.17 -27.07 17.63
C ASP A 158 8.44 -28.41 17.79
N TRP A 159 7.18 -28.49 17.31
CA TRP A 159 6.42 -29.73 17.38
C TRP A 159 7.08 -30.88 16.61
N ILE A 160 7.53 -30.65 15.38
CA ILE A 160 8.21 -31.67 14.56
C ILE A 160 9.49 -32.14 15.24
N THR A 161 10.27 -31.22 15.77
CA THR A 161 11.52 -31.52 16.45
C THR A 161 11.28 -32.40 17.68
N ARG A 162 10.35 -32.01 18.54
CA ARG A 162 9.98 -32.80 19.74
C ARG A 162 9.45 -34.18 19.37
N SER A 163 8.61 -34.24 18.33
CA SER A 163 8.05 -35.52 17.87
C SER A 163 9.15 -36.48 17.40
N LYS A 164 10.11 -35.95 16.64
CA LYS A 164 11.27 -36.73 16.18
C LYS A 164 12.16 -37.21 17.32
N PHE A 165 12.49 -36.33 18.28
CA PHE A 165 13.25 -36.72 19.46
C PHE A 165 12.59 -37.83 20.24
N ASN A 166 11.30 -37.73 20.53
CA ASN A 166 10.54 -38.74 21.22
C ASN A 166 10.46 -40.07 20.47
N GLU A 167 10.40 -40.03 19.13
CA GLU A 167 10.43 -41.26 18.28
C GLU A 167 11.78 -41.97 18.37
N GLU A 168 12.90 -41.23 18.28
CA GLU A 168 14.22 -41.80 18.38
C GLU A 168 14.56 -42.31 19.79
N GLU A 169 14.10 -41.58 20.85
CA GLU A 169 14.27 -42.03 22.23
C GLU A 169 13.55 -43.37 22.49
N ARG A 170 12.34 -43.56 21.91
CA ARG A 170 11.60 -44.83 22.00
C ARG A 170 12.29 -45.98 21.26
N LYS A 171 13.11 -45.74 20.23
CA LYS A 171 13.85 -46.78 19.52
C LYS A 171 15.08 -47.22 20.28
N LEU A 172 15.58 -46.47 21.22
CA LEU A 172 16.76 -46.73 22.03
C LEU A 172 16.44 -47.49 23.34
N GLN A 173 15.16 -47.55 23.70
CA GLN A 173 14.65 -48.36 24.82
C GLN A 173 14.18 -49.74 24.36
#